data_65481b0bf861f7536de90b90e72719ee
#
_entry.id   65481b0bf861f7536de90b90e72719ee
#
_cell.length_a   1.000
_cell.length_b   1.000
_cell.length_c   1.000
_cell.angle_alpha   90.00
_cell.angle_beta   90.00
_cell.angle_gamma   90.00
#
_symmetry.space_group_name_H-M   'P 1'
#
loop_
_entity.id
_entity.type
_entity.pdbx_description
1 polymer ?
#
loop_
_entity_poly.entity_id
_entity_poly.type
_entity_poly.pdbx_seq_one_letter_code
_entity_poly.pdbx_strand_id
1 'polypeptide(L)'
;MAENILNNLCTAVISLDHELKVCFINQSAESLLEISASKSLDTPLAELVWGFDQYISIFYDAIQSGQPYTQRMAEFTLTPGTHLTLDFTISPISEGEWPRLLLEMHPLDRYLRIDRDAALNERQEISRQMIRGLAHEVKNPLGGIRGSAQLLEKQLVTDELKEYTKIIIDETDRLTHLVDQMLGPTRIPKLESTNIHVLLERVRRLIELEYPGVDTIKDYDPSIPEVLVDPEMYLQALINILRNAMQSMVDTSHPKLAITTRIERQFTINTIRHKTVVRIDITDNGCGIPLELKQNLFYPMISGRPEGTGLGLPLVHAVIHQHSGHIEFDSEPGATIFRIFIPFGAVQS
;
A
#
# COMPACT_ATOMS: atom_id res chain seq x y z
N MET A 1 -10.92 38.48 5.15
CA MET A 1 -12.07 37.54 5.21
C MET A 1 -12.05 36.55 4.03
N ALA A 2 -11.84 37.01 2.78
CA ALA A 2 -11.77 36.14 1.60
C ALA A 2 -10.61 35.11 1.66
N GLU A 3 -9.40 35.53 2.04
CA GLU A 3 -8.24 34.64 2.20
C GLU A 3 -8.48 33.53 3.25
N ASN A 4 -9.15 33.86 4.36
CA ASN A 4 -9.48 32.85 5.36
C ASN A 4 -10.48 31.79 4.83
N ILE A 5 -11.38 32.19 3.91
CA ILE A 5 -12.32 31.25 3.27
C ILE A 5 -11.54 30.34 2.31
N LEU A 6 -10.69 30.90 1.46
CA LEU A 6 -9.88 30.16 0.49
C LEU A 6 -8.93 29.17 1.18
N ASN A 7 -8.32 29.57 2.30
CA ASN A 7 -7.42 28.70 3.08
C ASN A 7 -8.14 27.55 3.80
N ASN A 8 -9.46 27.64 4.01
CA ASN A 8 -10.26 26.57 4.59
C ASN A 8 -10.98 25.69 3.55
N LEU A 9 -10.81 25.96 2.24
CA LEU A 9 -11.32 25.09 1.19
C LEU A 9 -10.51 23.79 1.14
N CYS A 10 -11.21 22.68 0.92
CA CYS A 10 -10.56 21.38 0.65
C CYS A 10 -10.01 21.28 -0.78
N THR A 11 -10.45 22.16 -1.69
CA THR A 11 -9.95 22.25 -3.06
C THR A 11 -8.61 22.99 -3.05
N ALA A 12 -7.64 22.44 -3.75
CA ALA A 12 -6.36 23.11 -3.94
C ALA A 12 -6.52 24.25 -4.95
N VAL A 13 -6.15 25.46 -4.54
CA VAL A 13 -6.37 26.68 -5.33
C VAL A 13 -5.08 27.48 -5.41
N ILE A 14 -4.71 27.87 -6.65
CA ILE A 14 -3.59 28.77 -6.94
C ILE A 14 -4.10 29.91 -7.81
N SER A 15 -3.69 31.14 -7.54
CA SER A 15 -3.86 32.26 -8.46
C SER A 15 -2.53 32.59 -9.12
N LEU A 16 -2.55 32.74 -10.46
CA LEU A 16 -1.39 33.05 -11.28
C LEU A 16 -1.58 34.40 -11.98
N ASP A 17 -0.48 35.09 -12.24
CA ASP A 17 -0.46 36.27 -13.10
C ASP A 17 -0.36 35.88 -14.60
N HIS A 18 -0.23 36.90 -15.47
CA HIS A 18 -0.12 36.71 -16.91
C HIS A 18 1.21 36.07 -17.35
N GLU A 19 2.23 36.04 -16.46
CA GLU A 19 3.52 35.35 -16.67
C GLU A 19 3.52 33.96 -16.02
N LEU A 20 2.37 33.47 -15.55
CA LEU A 20 2.18 32.20 -14.82
C LEU A 20 2.97 32.12 -13.50
N LYS A 21 3.25 33.26 -12.88
CA LYS A 21 3.83 33.33 -11.53
C LYS A 21 2.73 33.22 -10.47
N VAL A 22 3.05 32.56 -9.36
CA VAL A 22 2.12 32.34 -8.26
C VAL A 22 1.88 33.66 -7.51
N CYS A 23 0.63 34.14 -7.54
CA CYS A 23 0.19 35.30 -6.76
C CYS A 23 -0.42 34.90 -5.42
N PHE A 24 -1.06 33.74 -5.37
CA PHE A 24 -1.70 33.19 -4.17
C PHE A 24 -1.72 31.67 -4.24
N ILE A 25 -1.56 31.03 -3.09
CA ILE A 25 -1.70 29.59 -2.92
C ILE A 25 -2.42 29.30 -1.60
N ASN A 26 -3.42 28.44 -1.59
CA ASN A 26 -4.10 28.07 -0.35
C ASN A 26 -3.44 26.85 0.32
N GLN A 27 -3.79 26.59 1.59
CA GLN A 27 -3.22 25.50 2.38
C GLN A 27 -3.42 24.11 1.75
N SER A 28 -4.53 23.90 1.04
CA SER A 28 -4.79 22.64 0.34
C SER A 28 -3.84 22.44 -0.85
N ALA A 29 -3.51 23.51 -1.59
CA ALA A 29 -2.55 23.45 -2.68
C ALA A 29 -1.10 23.30 -2.17
N GLU A 30 -0.72 23.98 -1.06
CA GLU A 30 0.57 23.75 -0.41
C GLU A 30 0.76 22.28 -0.02
N SER A 31 -0.28 21.67 0.58
CA SER A 31 -0.25 20.27 0.98
C SER A 31 -0.26 19.30 -0.21
N LEU A 32 -0.98 19.63 -1.30
CA LEU A 32 -1.10 18.79 -2.49
C LEU A 32 0.20 18.74 -3.28
N LEU A 33 0.85 19.90 -3.44
CA LEU A 33 2.07 20.05 -4.26
C LEU A 33 3.35 19.95 -3.43
N GLU A 34 3.25 19.78 -2.11
CA GLU A 34 4.38 19.71 -1.16
C GLU A 34 5.29 20.94 -1.22
N ILE A 35 4.71 22.12 -1.51
CA ILE A 35 5.41 23.41 -1.57
C ILE A 35 4.87 24.35 -0.50
N SER A 36 5.65 25.35 -0.10
CA SER A 36 5.20 26.36 0.87
C SER A 36 4.91 27.70 0.22
N ALA A 37 3.85 28.39 0.66
CA ALA A 37 3.46 29.70 0.15
C ALA A 37 4.64 30.70 0.13
N SER A 38 5.44 30.71 1.21
CA SER A 38 6.57 31.64 1.34
C SER A 38 7.67 31.47 0.29
N LYS A 39 7.79 30.29 -0.31
CA LYS A 39 8.78 29.98 -1.36
C LYS A 39 8.19 30.01 -2.76
N SER A 40 6.86 29.94 -2.86
CA SER A 40 6.15 29.81 -4.15
C SER A 40 5.71 31.17 -4.71
N LEU A 41 5.48 32.18 -3.86
CA LEU A 41 5.06 33.49 -4.32
C LEU A 41 6.09 34.11 -5.28
N ASP A 42 5.60 34.78 -6.33
CA ASP A 42 6.36 35.40 -7.41
C ASP A 42 7.26 34.44 -8.22
N THR A 43 7.11 33.12 -8.03
CA THR A 43 7.85 32.09 -8.76
C THR A 43 6.98 31.49 -9.87
N PRO A 44 7.52 31.28 -11.10
CA PRO A 44 6.80 30.59 -12.16
C PRO A 44 6.38 29.17 -11.72
N LEU A 45 5.12 28.80 -12.02
CA LEU A 45 4.58 27.48 -11.64
C LEU A 45 5.40 26.31 -12.22
N ALA A 46 5.98 26.50 -13.42
CA ALA A 46 6.83 25.51 -14.07
C ALA A 46 8.14 25.18 -13.30
N GLU A 47 8.63 26.11 -12.44
CA GLU A 47 9.80 25.89 -11.63
C GLU A 47 9.45 25.15 -10.32
N LEU A 48 8.18 25.17 -9.93
CA LEU A 48 7.69 24.57 -8.70
C LEU A 48 7.18 23.14 -8.88
N VAL A 49 6.66 22.81 -10.07
CA VAL A 49 6.00 21.54 -10.36
C VAL A 49 6.56 20.92 -11.64
N TRP A 50 7.20 19.77 -11.53
CA TRP A 50 7.78 19.07 -12.68
C TRP A 50 6.69 18.45 -13.55
N GLY A 51 6.87 18.57 -14.88
CA GLY A 51 5.87 18.10 -15.84
C GLY A 51 4.80 19.14 -16.16
N PHE A 52 4.88 20.35 -15.57
CA PHE A 52 3.98 21.45 -15.89
C PHE A 52 4.17 21.96 -17.33
N ASP A 53 5.38 21.87 -17.86
CA ASP A 53 5.75 22.39 -19.20
C ASP A 53 4.84 21.88 -20.32
N GLN A 54 4.36 20.65 -20.23
CA GLN A 54 3.45 20.06 -21.22
C GLN A 54 2.07 20.71 -21.27
N TYR A 55 1.70 21.46 -20.22
CA TYR A 55 0.39 22.12 -20.11
C TYR A 55 0.46 23.64 -20.32
N ILE A 56 1.63 24.24 -20.42
CA ILE A 56 1.81 25.72 -20.51
C ILE A 56 0.97 26.33 -21.62
N SER A 57 0.90 25.70 -22.81
CA SER A 57 0.09 26.18 -23.92
C SER A 57 -1.38 26.37 -23.56
N ILE A 58 -1.94 25.47 -22.76
CA ILE A 58 -3.35 25.51 -22.33
C ILE A 58 -3.62 26.73 -21.44
N PHE A 59 -2.65 27.12 -20.60
CA PHE A 59 -2.78 28.29 -19.76
C PHE A 59 -2.80 29.58 -20.58
N TYR A 60 -1.94 29.70 -21.58
CA TYR A 60 -1.95 30.86 -22.49
C TYR A 60 -3.20 30.90 -23.37
N ASP A 61 -3.68 29.76 -23.87
CA ASP A 61 -4.93 29.67 -24.60
C ASP A 61 -6.13 30.13 -23.77
N ALA A 62 -6.17 29.77 -22.47
CA ALA A 62 -7.20 30.23 -21.51
C ALA A 62 -7.15 31.74 -21.30
N ILE A 63 -5.95 32.36 -21.22
CA ILE A 63 -5.77 33.80 -21.13
C ILE A 63 -6.31 34.48 -22.42
N GLN A 64 -5.95 33.97 -23.57
CA GLN A 64 -6.33 34.60 -24.87
C GLN A 64 -7.82 34.44 -25.18
N SER A 65 -8.39 33.27 -24.91
CA SER A 65 -9.80 32.99 -25.19
C SER A 65 -10.76 33.59 -24.17
N GLY A 66 -10.26 33.88 -22.94
CA GLY A 66 -11.11 34.29 -21.83
C GLY A 66 -12.08 33.20 -21.34
N GLN A 67 -11.87 31.95 -21.79
CA GLN A 67 -12.73 30.81 -21.44
C GLN A 67 -12.05 29.88 -20.44
N PRO A 68 -12.80 29.31 -19.49
CA PRO A 68 -12.25 28.30 -18.60
C PRO A 68 -11.93 27.03 -19.38
N TYR A 69 -10.85 26.36 -18.96
CA TYR A 69 -10.41 25.09 -19.52
C TYR A 69 -10.22 24.06 -18.41
N THR A 70 -10.68 22.83 -18.64
CA THR A 70 -10.50 21.71 -17.70
C THR A 70 -9.66 20.62 -18.35
N GLN A 71 -8.53 20.31 -17.74
CA GLN A 71 -7.69 19.15 -18.06
C GLN A 71 -7.99 18.03 -17.10
N ARG A 72 -8.32 16.85 -17.64
CA ARG A 72 -8.52 15.65 -16.86
C ARG A 72 -7.30 14.75 -16.89
N MET A 73 -7.08 14.00 -15.79
CA MET A 73 -6.00 13.02 -15.65
C MET A 73 -4.62 13.58 -15.98
N ALA A 74 -4.35 14.81 -15.54
CA ALA A 74 -3.04 15.42 -15.70
C ALA A 74 -2.04 14.77 -14.73
N GLU A 75 -0.87 14.40 -15.26
CA GLU A 75 0.18 13.76 -14.48
C GLU A 75 1.30 14.75 -14.19
N PHE A 76 1.68 14.85 -12.93
CA PHE A 76 2.78 15.68 -12.43
C PHE A 76 3.74 14.83 -11.61
N THR A 77 4.97 15.27 -11.51
CA THR A 77 5.98 14.68 -10.63
C THR A 77 6.38 15.72 -9.59
N LEU A 78 6.17 15.43 -8.30
CA LEU A 78 6.49 16.35 -7.20
C LEU A 78 7.93 16.22 -6.76
N THR A 79 8.37 14.97 -6.56
CA THR A 79 9.74 14.60 -6.19
C THR A 79 10.11 13.31 -6.94
N PRO A 80 11.40 12.95 -7.09
CA PRO A 80 11.78 11.67 -7.68
C PRO A 80 11.05 10.50 -7.02
N GLY A 81 10.14 9.85 -7.76
CA GLY A 81 9.32 8.72 -7.29
C GLY A 81 7.92 9.08 -6.78
N THR A 82 7.54 10.37 -6.67
CA THR A 82 6.17 10.77 -6.30
C THR A 82 5.43 11.32 -7.50
N HIS A 83 4.52 10.52 -8.06
CA HIS A 83 3.63 10.93 -9.14
C HIS A 83 2.28 11.36 -8.57
N LEU A 84 1.74 12.44 -9.12
CA LEU A 84 0.43 12.99 -8.77
C LEU A 84 -0.44 13.05 -10.00
N THR A 85 -1.60 12.38 -9.96
CA THR A 85 -2.63 12.49 -11.01
C THR A 85 -3.78 13.34 -10.49
N LEU A 86 -4.12 14.39 -11.23
CA LEU A 86 -5.20 15.29 -10.84
C LEU A 86 -5.99 15.81 -12.05
N ASP A 87 -7.23 16.22 -11.78
CA ASP A 87 -7.97 17.09 -12.68
C ASP A 87 -7.69 18.53 -12.28
N PHE A 88 -7.44 19.41 -13.27
CA PHE A 88 -7.36 20.82 -12.99
C PHE A 88 -8.24 21.65 -13.92
N THR A 89 -8.75 22.73 -13.37
CA THR A 89 -9.53 23.73 -14.12
C THR A 89 -8.82 25.07 -14.01
N ILE A 90 -8.63 25.70 -15.15
CA ILE A 90 -8.08 27.04 -15.27
C ILE A 90 -9.23 27.98 -15.60
N SER A 91 -9.42 29.02 -14.79
CA SER A 91 -10.47 30.04 -15.00
C SER A 91 -9.82 31.41 -15.10
N PRO A 92 -9.92 32.11 -16.23
CA PRO A 92 -9.47 33.49 -16.35
C PRO A 92 -10.31 34.41 -15.47
N ILE A 93 -9.65 35.26 -14.69
CA ILE A 93 -10.27 36.27 -13.82
C ILE A 93 -9.86 37.65 -14.32
N SER A 94 -10.83 38.50 -14.59
CA SER A 94 -10.59 39.89 -14.97
C SER A 94 -10.52 40.76 -13.71
N GLU A 95 -9.34 40.84 -13.08
CA GLU A 95 -9.06 41.75 -11.97
C GLU A 95 -7.88 42.66 -12.32
N GLY A 96 -8.14 43.96 -12.50
CA GLY A 96 -7.11 44.96 -12.79
C GLY A 96 -6.75 45.10 -14.29
N GLU A 97 -5.55 45.62 -14.56
CA GLU A 97 -5.08 45.87 -15.93
C GLU A 97 -4.68 44.60 -16.70
N TRP A 98 -4.37 43.52 -15.98
CA TRP A 98 -3.92 42.26 -16.58
C TRP A 98 -4.77 41.08 -16.11
N PRO A 99 -5.12 40.16 -17.01
CA PRO A 99 -5.86 38.96 -16.63
C PRO A 99 -5.05 38.08 -15.67
N ARG A 100 -5.73 37.57 -14.64
CA ARG A 100 -5.21 36.55 -13.74
C ARG A 100 -5.86 35.22 -14.05
N LEU A 101 -5.19 34.13 -13.70
CA LEU A 101 -5.72 32.80 -13.78
C LEU A 101 -5.98 32.23 -12.38
N LEU A 102 -7.14 31.61 -12.21
CA LEU A 102 -7.42 30.76 -11.09
C LEU A 102 -7.23 29.30 -11.50
N LEU A 103 -6.36 28.61 -10.84
CA LEU A 103 -6.11 27.18 -11.02
C LEU A 103 -6.73 26.44 -9.84
N GLU A 104 -7.74 25.62 -10.13
CA GLU A 104 -8.37 24.71 -9.18
C GLU A 104 -7.90 23.30 -9.48
N MET A 105 -7.40 22.58 -8.47
CA MET A 105 -6.85 21.23 -8.63
C MET A 105 -7.60 20.24 -7.75
N HIS A 106 -7.99 19.12 -8.35
CA HIS A 106 -8.67 18.02 -7.69
C HIS A 106 -7.83 16.74 -7.83
N PRO A 107 -7.18 16.28 -6.76
CA PRO A 107 -6.39 15.05 -6.84
C PRO A 107 -7.31 13.86 -7.13
N LEU A 108 -7.00 13.13 -8.20
CA LEU A 108 -7.73 11.93 -8.61
C LEU A 108 -7.22 10.68 -7.90
N ASP A 109 -5.97 10.70 -7.43
CA ASP A 109 -5.34 9.53 -6.79
C ASP A 109 -6.20 8.98 -5.65
N ARG A 110 -6.93 9.85 -4.97
CA ARG A 110 -7.86 9.45 -3.91
C ARG A 110 -9.07 8.69 -4.46
N TYR A 111 -9.71 9.18 -5.52
CA TYR A 111 -10.90 8.53 -6.12
C TYR A 111 -10.51 7.27 -6.87
N LEU A 112 -9.43 7.33 -7.65
CA LEU A 112 -8.89 6.17 -8.36
C LEU A 112 -8.41 5.09 -7.40
N ARG A 113 -7.83 5.46 -6.24
CA ARG A 113 -7.50 4.52 -5.17
C ARG A 113 -8.75 3.88 -4.57
N ILE A 114 -9.75 4.67 -4.18
CA ILE A 114 -11.01 4.16 -3.60
C ILE A 114 -11.69 3.18 -4.55
N ASP A 115 -11.83 3.54 -5.83
CA ASP A 115 -12.46 2.67 -6.84
C ASP A 115 -11.62 1.41 -7.10
N ARG A 116 -10.30 1.55 -7.15
CA ARG A 116 -9.38 0.43 -7.33
C ARG A 116 -9.39 -0.51 -6.12
N ASP A 117 -9.38 0.04 -4.91
CA ASP A 117 -9.44 -0.73 -3.68
C ASP A 117 -10.80 -1.43 -3.52
N ALA A 118 -11.90 -0.76 -3.85
CA ALA A 118 -13.23 -1.36 -3.83
C ALA A 118 -13.33 -2.53 -4.82
N ALA A 119 -12.85 -2.35 -6.05
CA ALA A 119 -12.83 -3.40 -7.07
C ALA A 119 -11.91 -4.57 -6.70
N LEU A 120 -10.75 -4.29 -6.09
CA LEU A 120 -9.82 -5.31 -5.58
C LEU A 120 -10.46 -6.10 -4.44
N ASN A 121 -11.08 -5.41 -3.48
CA ASN A 121 -11.73 -6.04 -2.33
C ASN A 121 -12.90 -6.93 -2.76
N GLU A 122 -13.76 -6.47 -3.67
CA GLU A 122 -14.88 -7.25 -4.20
C GLU A 122 -14.39 -8.54 -4.92
N ARG A 123 -13.43 -8.39 -5.81
CA ARG A 123 -12.85 -9.54 -6.53
C ARG A 123 -12.15 -10.52 -5.59
N GLN A 124 -11.44 -10.02 -4.58
CA GLN A 124 -10.81 -10.86 -3.57
C GLN A 124 -11.82 -11.60 -2.71
N GLU A 125 -12.93 -10.98 -2.34
CA GLU A 125 -13.97 -11.63 -1.54
C GLU A 125 -14.63 -12.78 -2.32
N ILE A 126 -14.93 -12.58 -3.61
CA ILE A 126 -15.42 -13.64 -4.49
C ILE A 126 -14.40 -14.79 -4.58
N SER A 127 -13.12 -14.47 -4.81
CA SER A 127 -12.05 -15.45 -4.87
C SER A 127 -11.91 -16.22 -3.55
N ARG A 128 -11.97 -15.53 -2.41
CA ARG A 128 -11.93 -16.16 -1.06
C ARG A 128 -13.11 -17.11 -0.83
N GLN A 129 -14.31 -16.73 -1.24
CA GLN A 129 -15.49 -17.60 -1.10
C GLN A 129 -15.33 -18.89 -1.91
N MET A 130 -14.85 -18.79 -3.15
CA MET A 130 -14.55 -19.96 -3.99
C MET A 130 -13.47 -20.84 -3.37
N ILE A 131 -12.36 -20.24 -2.93
CA ILE A 131 -11.24 -20.96 -2.28
C ILE A 131 -11.73 -21.62 -0.99
N ARG A 132 -12.60 -20.97 -0.21
CA ARG A 132 -13.17 -21.56 1.02
C ARG A 132 -13.98 -22.82 0.71
N GLY A 133 -14.81 -22.80 -0.32
CA GLY A 133 -15.54 -24.00 -0.77
C GLY A 133 -14.61 -25.14 -1.17
N LEU A 134 -13.65 -24.85 -2.05
CA LEU A 134 -12.65 -25.82 -2.50
C LEU A 134 -11.79 -26.36 -1.34
N ALA A 135 -11.40 -25.51 -0.42
CA ALA A 135 -10.59 -25.90 0.74
C ALA A 135 -11.31 -26.92 1.64
N HIS A 136 -12.61 -26.73 1.87
CA HIS A 136 -13.42 -27.73 2.61
C HIS A 136 -13.50 -29.05 1.87
N GLU A 137 -13.69 -29.02 0.54
CA GLU A 137 -13.75 -30.22 -0.29
C GLU A 137 -12.40 -30.95 -0.39
N VAL A 138 -11.27 -30.23 -0.32
CA VAL A 138 -9.92 -30.81 -0.32
C VAL A 138 -9.57 -31.37 1.06
N LYS A 139 -9.91 -30.67 2.14
CA LYS A 139 -9.63 -31.13 3.51
C LYS A 139 -10.35 -32.42 3.87
N ASN A 140 -11.56 -32.63 3.37
CA ASN A 140 -12.34 -33.82 3.65
C ASN A 140 -11.61 -35.11 3.22
N PRO A 141 -11.17 -35.30 1.97
CA PRO A 141 -10.42 -36.51 1.56
C PRO A 141 -9.05 -36.57 2.25
N LEU A 142 -8.36 -35.44 2.49
CA LEU A 142 -7.10 -35.45 3.25
C LEU A 142 -7.29 -35.96 4.68
N GLY A 143 -8.37 -35.56 5.35
CA GLY A 143 -8.73 -36.09 6.67
C GLY A 143 -9.00 -37.61 6.64
N GLY A 144 -9.65 -38.10 5.58
CA GLY A 144 -9.85 -39.54 5.34
C GLY A 144 -8.54 -40.29 5.15
N ILE A 145 -7.64 -39.79 4.31
CA ILE A 145 -6.32 -40.40 4.04
C ILE A 145 -5.50 -40.43 5.35
N ARG A 146 -5.44 -39.33 6.06
CA ARG A 146 -4.73 -39.21 7.35
C ARG A 146 -5.26 -40.22 8.37
N GLY A 147 -6.59 -40.25 8.55
CA GLY A 147 -7.23 -41.18 9.50
C GLY A 147 -6.98 -42.64 9.14
N SER A 148 -7.03 -43.00 7.85
CA SER A 148 -6.73 -44.35 7.37
C SER A 148 -5.27 -44.74 7.61
N ALA A 149 -4.33 -43.82 7.35
CA ALA A 149 -2.90 -44.04 7.61
C ALA A 149 -2.62 -44.23 9.11
N GLN A 150 -3.26 -43.43 10.00
CA GLN A 150 -3.15 -43.59 11.45
C GLN A 150 -3.70 -44.92 11.98
N LEU A 151 -4.83 -45.41 11.38
CA LEU A 151 -5.38 -46.72 11.73
C LEU A 151 -4.48 -47.87 11.26
N LEU A 152 -3.91 -47.73 10.08
CA LEU A 152 -2.96 -48.70 9.53
C LEU A 152 -1.67 -48.74 10.36
N GLU A 153 -1.11 -47.61 10.75
CA GLU A 153 0.09 -47.51 11.59
C GLU A 153 -0.05 -48.29 12.91
N LYS A 154 -1.25 -48.25 13.55
CA LYS A 154 -1.54 -49.03 14.77
C LYS A 154 -1.57 -50.53 14.57
N GLN A 155 -1.81 -51.02 13.35
CA GLN A 155 -1.88 -52.44 13.02
C GLN A 155 -0.56 -53.03 12.49
N LEU A 156 0.37 -52.14 12.08
CA LEU A 156 1.67 -52.56 11.58
C LEU A 156 2.62 -52.93 12.70
N VAL A 157 3.29 -54.07 12.50
CA VAL A 157 4.21 -54.67 13.51
C VAL A 157 5.66 -54.20 13.25
N THR A 158 6.04 -53.96 11.99
CA THR A 158 7.42 -53.61 11.63
C THR A 158 7.59 -52.10 11.51
N ASP A 159 8.70 -51.61 12.04
CA ASP A 159 8.99 -50.14 12.02
C ASP A 159 9.24 -49.63 10.59
N GLU A 160 9.79 -50.43 9.70
CA GLU A 160 9.92 -50.09 8.27
C GLU A 160 8.58 -49.74 7.60
N LEU A 161 7.52 -50.50 7.89
CA LEU A 161 6.18 -50.24 7.34
C LEU A 161 5.51 -49.00 8.01
N LYS A 162 5.82 -48.77 9.29
CA LYS A 162 5.35 -47.55 9.96
C LYS A 162 5.98 -46.27 9.41
N GLU A 163 7.19 -46.35 8.86
CA GLU A 163 7.81 -45.23 8.20
C GLU A 163 6.99 -44.71 7.00
N TYR A 164 6.41 -45.61 6.21
CA TYR A 164 5.54 -45.23 5.10
C TYR A 164 4.25 -44.55 5.57
N THR A 165 3.63 -45.05 6.65
CA THR A 165 2.41 -44.43 7.19
C THR A 165 2.72 -43.04 7.78
N LYS A 166 3.87 -42.86 8.40
CA LYS A 166 4.33 -41.58 8.89
C LYS A 166 4.53 -40.58 7.76
N ILE A 167 5.16 -41.00 6.65
CA ILE A 167 5.33 -40.13 5.45
C ILE A 167 3.95 -39.69 4.93
N ILE A 168 2.98 -40.62 4.85
CA ILE A 168 1.62 -40.28 4.39
C ILE A 168 0.95 -39.28 5.33
N ILE A 169 1.09 -39.43 6.66
CA ILE A 169 0.52 -38.53 7.64
C ILE A 169 1.17 -37.16 7.52
N ASP A 170 2.50 -37.11 7.51
CA ASP A 170 3.26 -35.86 7.43
C ASP A 170 2.94 -35.07 6.15
N GLU A 171 2.84 -35.75 4.99
CA GLU A 171 2.51 -35.12 3.72
C GLU A 171 1.04 -34.66 3.67
N THR A 172 0.13 -35.42 4.29
CA THR A 172 -1.27 -35.02 4.42
C THR A 172 -1.43 -33.78 5.32
N ASP A 173 -0.68 -33.73 6.41
CA ASP A 173 -0.65 -32.57 7.31
C ASP A 173 -0.05 -31.34 6.61
N ARG A 174 1.01 -31.54 5.81
CA ARG A 174 1.59 -30.48 4.96
C ARG A 174 0.60 -29.92 3.94
N LEU A 175 -0.12 -30.80 3.22
CA LEU A 175 -1.15 -30.39 2.28
C LEU A 175 -2.29 -29.64 2.97
N THR A 176 -2.74 -30.11 4.13
CA THR A 176 -3.76 -29.43 4.94
C THR A 176 -3.30 -28.03 5.34
N HIS A 177 -2.04 -27.89 5.77
CA HIS A 177 -1.47 -26.60 6.11
C HIS A 177 -1.40 -25.64 4.91
N LEU A 178 -1.03 -26.14 3.72
CA LEU A 178 -1.06 -25.34 2.48
C LEU A 178 -2.48 -24.85 2.15
N VAL A 179 -3.48 -25.72 2.29
CA VAL A 179 -4.90 -25.35 2.08
C VAL A 179 -5.34 -24.28 3.11
N ASP A 180 -4.88 -24.38 4.37
CA ASP A 180 -5.16 -23.37 5.39
C ASP A 180 -4.51 -22.02 5.06
N GLN A 181 -3.30 -22.02 4.55
CA GLN A 181 -2.64 -20.82 4.10
C GLN A 181 -3.37 -20.14 2.93
N MET A 182 -3.99 -20.92 2.02
CA MET A 182 -4.80 -20.37 0.92
C MET A 182 -6.05 -19.64 1.40
N LEU A 183 -6.65 -20.11 2.50
CA LEU A 183 -7.85 -19.48 3.09
C LEU A 183 -7.56 -18.13 3.74
N GLY A 184 -6.30 -17.89 4.08
CA GLY A 184 -5.92 -16.73 4.90
C GLY A 184 -6.50 -16.84 6.33
N PRO A 185 -6.42 -15.76 7.12
CA PRO A 185 -6.92 -15.80 8.48
C PRO A 185 -8.45 -15.90 8.50
N THR A 186 -8.95 -17.03 8.99
CA THR A 186 -10.38 -17.32 9.12
C THR A 186 -10.94 -16.91 10.47
N ARG A 187 -10.08 -16.61 11.44
CA ARG A 187 -10.48 -16.17 12.78
C ARG A 187 -10.75 -14.67 12.82
N ILE A 188 -11.66 -14.28 13.71
CA ILE A 188 -11.87 -12.87 14.03
C ILE A 188 -10.62 -12.35 14.76
N PRO A 189 -10.07 -11.19 14.38
CA PRO A 189 -8.91 -10.60 15.04
C PRO A 189 -9.16 -10.36 16.54
N LYS A 190 -8.22 -10.73 17.38
CA LYS A 190 -8.21 -10.35 18.79
C LYS A 190 -7.47 -9.04 18.93
N LEU A 191 -8.21 -7.93 18.88
CA LEU A 191 -7.62 -6.60 18.94
C LEU A 191 -7.07 -6.31 20.33
N GLU A 192 -5.78 -6.01 20.40
CA GLU A 192 -5.06 -5.64 21.61
C GLU A 192 -4.30 -4.31 21.37
N SER A 193 -4.21 -3.48 22.42
CA SER A 193 -3.37 -2.29 22.40
C SER A 193 -1.91 -2.73 22.25
N THR A 194 -1.30 -2.40 21.14
CA THR A 194 -0.01 -2.96 20.74
C THR A 194 0.95 -1.88 20.27
N ASN A 195 2.16 -1.87 20.79
CA ASN A 195 3.23 -1.05 20.26
C ASN A 195 3.77 -1.68 18.98
N ILE A 196 3.55 -1.01 17.84
CA ILE A 196 3.92 -1.53 16.53
C ILE A 196 5.43 -1.72 16.36
N HIS A 197 6.25 -0.88 17.02
CA HIS A 197 7.69 -0.99 16.95
C HIS A 197 8.21 -2.27 17.61
N VAL A 198 7.52 -2.77 18.67
CA VAL A 198 7.86 -4.06 19.29
C VAL A 198 7.67 -5.21 18.31
N LEU A 199 6.58 -5.18 17.51
CA LEU A 199 6.35 -6.19 16.48
C LEU A 199 7.40 -6.09 15.36
N LEU A 200 7.69 -4.90 14.89
CA LEU A 200 8.71 -4.66 13.85
C LEU A 200 10.08 -5.13 14.30
N GLU A 201 10.50 -4.83 15.54
CA GLU A 201 11.79 -5.27 16.07
C GLU A 201 11.86 -6.80 16.24
N ARG A 202 10.73 -7.44 16.60
CA ARG A 202 10.66 -8.90 16.69
C ARG A 202 10.88 -9.56 15.33
N VAL A 203 10.22 -9.05 14.29
CA VAL A 203 10.36 -9.59 12.92
C VAL A 203 11.74 -9.28 12.36
N ARG A 204 12.24 -8.05 12.55
CA ARG A 204 13.56 -7.63 12.09
C ARG A 204 14.65 -8.58 12.61
N ARG A 205 14.65 -8.85 13.94
CA ARG A 205 15.61 -9.79 14.54
C ARG A 205 15.52 -11.20 13.96
N LEU A 206 14.31 -11.67 13.69
CA LEU A 206 14.10 -12.98 13.09
C LEU A 206 14.70 -13.05 11.68
N ILE A 207 14.47 -12.02 10.88
CA ILE A 207 15.01 -11.93 9.51
C ILE A 207 16.53 -11.79 9.51
N GLU A 208 17.11 -11.01 10.41
CA GLU A 208 18.57 -10.89 10.53
C GLU A 208 19.26 -12.22 10.89
N LEU A 209 18.59 -13.07 11.66
CA LEU A 209 19.08 -14.41 11.96
C LEU A 209 18.97 -15.36 10.76
N GLU A 210 17.87 -15.28 9.99
CA GLU A 210 17.64 -16.10 8.81
C GLU A 210 18.53 -15.68 7.61
N TYR A 211 18.82 -14.38 7.48
CA TYR A 211 19.53 -13.78 6.34
C TYR A 211 20.69 -12.89 6.81
N PRO A 212 21.76 -13.49 7.35
CA PRO A 212 22.94 -12.74 7.78
C PRO A 212 23.64 -12.09 6.55
N GLY A 213 23.83 -10.79 6.58
CA GLY A 213 24.48 -10.03 5.48
C GLY A 213 23.60 -9.01 4.79
N VAL A 214 22.33 -8.90 5.17
CA VAL A 214 21.45 -7.82 4.73
C VAL A 214 21.66 -6.59 5.63
N ASP A 215 21.94 -5.44 5.02
CA ASP A 215 22.03 -4.17 5.75
C ASP A 215 20.61 -3.67 6.09
N THR A 216 20.28 -3.70 7.38
CA THR A 216 18.95 -3.33 7.86
C THR A 216 18.97 -1.95 8.50
N ILE A 217 18.28 -1.00 7.88
CA ILE A 217 18.13 0.39 8.35
C ILE A 217 16.77 0.54 8.99
N LYS A 218 16.72 1.17 10.18
CA LYS A 218 15.46 1.50 10.87
C LYS A 218 15.36 3.00 11.13
N ASP A 219 14.19 3.54 10.85
CA ASP A 219 13.87 4.94 11.09
C ASP A 219 12.44 5.05 11.65
N TYR A 220 12.34 4.91 12.97
CA TYR A 220 11.07 4.86 13.69
C TYR A 220 10.72 6.20 14.30
N ASP A 221 9.48 6.64 14.09
CA ASP A 221 8.91 7.80 14.76
C ASP A 221 8.48 7.39 16.20
N PRO A 222 9.21 7.86 17.25
CA PRO A 222 8.91 7.47 18.63
C PRO A 222 7.60 8.06 19.17
N SER A 223 6.98 8.98 18.43
CA SER A 223 5.72 9.62 18.83
C SER A 223 4.49 8.78 18.52
N ILE A 224 4.64 7.66 17.79
CA ILE A 224 3.55 6.77 17.43
C ILE A 224 3.01 6.07 18.67
N PRO A 225 1.73 6.30 19.04
CA PRO A 225 1.10 5.59 20.15
C PRO A 225 0.79 4.13 19.81
N GLU A 226 0.34 3.38 20.80
CA GLU A 226 -0.15 2.03 20.59
C GLU A 226 -1.36 2.01 19.64
N VAL A 227 -1.44 0.96 18.84
CA VAL A 227 -2.53 0.72 17.87
C VAL A 227 -3.34 -0.51 18.27
N LEU A 228 -4.62 -0.56 17.88
CA LEU A 228 -5.49 -1.71 18.13
C LEU A 228 -5.35 -2.72 16.99
N VAL A 229 -4.56 -3.77 17.22
CA VAL A 229 -4.29 -4.83 16.24
C VAL A 229 -4.25 -6.20 16.93
N ASP A 230 -4.40 -7.27 16.16
CA ASP A 230 -4.06 -8.63 16.58
C ASP A 230 -2.55 -8.85 16.39
N PRO A 231 -1.75 -8.96 17.47
CA PRO A 231 -0.30 -8.98 17.35
C PRO A 231 0.23 -10.20 16.57
N GLU A 232 -0.44 -11.36 16.70
CA GLU A 232 -0.01 -12.59 16.02
C GLU A 232 -0.26 -12.50 14.51
N MET A 233 -1.43 -12.00 14.12
CA MET A 233 -1.78 -11.82 12.71
C MET A 233 -0.86 -10.77 12.05
N TYR A 234 -0.61 -9.64 12.71
CA TYR A 234 0.31 -8.63 12.21
C TYR A 234 1.75 -9.15 12.12
N LEU A 235 2.20 -9.90 13.12
CA LEU A 235 3.52 -10.53 13.07
C LEU A 235 3.67 -11.43 11.83
N GLN A 236 2.66 -12.25 11.54
CA GLN A 236 2.64 -13.12 10.37
C GLN A 236 2.66 -12.32 9.05
N ALA A 237 1.87 -11.23 8.97
CA ALA A 237 1.86 -10.36 7.81
C ALA A 237 3.21 -9.70 7.57
N LEU A 238 3.83 -9.16 8.62
CA LEU A 238 5.16 -8.53 8.54
C LEU A 238 6.25 -9.54 8.13
N ILE A 239 6.22 -10.77 8.68
CA ILE A 239 7.14 -11.85 8.28
C ILE A 239 7.01 -12.13 6.79
N ASN A 240 5.79 -12.20 6.25
CA ASN A 240 5.56 -12.46 4.83
C ASN A 240 6.13 -11.35 3.93
N ILE A 241 5.92 -10.08 4.29
CA ILE A 241 6.48 -8.95 3.52
C ILE A 241 8.02 -9.00 3.57
N LEU A 242 8.58 -9.16 4.77
CA LEU A 242 10.04 -9.15 4.92
C LEU A 242 10.71 -10.34 4.25
N ARG A 243 10.12 -11.54 4.30
CA ARG A 243 10.63 -12.69 3.54
C ARG A 243 10.56 -12.46 2.04
N ASN A 244 9.51 -11.82 1.53
CA ASN A 244 9.43 -11.46 0.12
C ASN A 244 10.55 -10.47 -0.25
N ALA A 245 10.82 -9.48 0.59
CA ALA A 245 11.93 -8.55 0.41
C ALA A 245 13.29 -9.28 0.39
N MET A 246 13.53 -10.19 1.35
CA MET A 246 14.77 -11.00 1.36
C MET A 246 14.93 -11.81 0.08
N GLN A 247 13.86 -12.47 -0.34
CA GLN A 247 13.86 -13.29 -1.54
C GLN A 247 14.06 -12.47 -2.84
N SER A 248 13.64 -11.18 -2.86
CA SER A 248 13.87 -10.31 -4.02
C SER A 248 15.32 -9.87 -4.13
N MET A 249 16.08 -9.93 -3.03
CA MET A 249 17.45 -9.47 -2.92
C MET A 249 18.50 -10.58 -3.01
N VAL A 250 18.13 -11.85 -3.26
CA VAL A 250 19.05 -13.00 -3.29
C VAL A 250 20.25 -12.76 -4.22
N ASP A 251 20.02 -12.15 -5.40
CA ASP A 251 21.05 -11.87 -6.39
C ASP A 251 21.60 -10.43 -6.28
N THR A 252 21.26 -9.69 -5.23
CA THR A 252 21.68 -8.31 -5.04
C THR A 252 23.04 -8.27 -4.35
N SER A 253 24.01 -7.55 -4.92
CA SER A 253 25.40 -7.50 -4.39
C SER A 253 25.49 -6.83 -3.02
N HIS A 254 24.63 -5.85 -2.73
CA HIS A 254 24.55 -5.13 -1.46
C HIS A 254 23.08 -5.03 -1.02
N PRO A 255 22.51 -6.13 -0.46
CA PRO A 255 21.11 -6.15 -0.09
C PRO A 255 20.85 -5.18 1.07
N LYS A 256 19.85 -4.30 0.89
CA LYS A 256 19.45 -3.29 1.88
C LYS A 256 17.95 -3.37 2.13
N LEU A 257 17.60 -3.46 3.39
CA LEU A 257 16.24 -3.38 3.89
C LEU A 257 16.08 -2.14 4.75
N ALA A 258 15.11 -1.28 4.46
CA ALA A 258 14.77 -0.16 5.30
C ALA A 258 13.35 -0.29 5.86
N ILE A 259 13.17 -0.03 7.15
CA ILE A 259 11.88 -0.03 7.83
C ILE A 259 11.68 1.36 8.45
N THR A 260 10.68 2.09 7.96
CA THR A 260 10.38 3.45 8.40
C THR A 260 8.96 3.51 8.96
N THR A 261 8.74 4.27 10.02
CA THR A 261 7.40 4.51 10.55
C THR A 261 7.14 6.01 10.66
N ARG A 262 5.92 6.45 10.30
CA ARG A 262 5.49 7.86 10.36
C ARG A 262 4.02 7.96 10.73
N ILE A 263 3.61 9.11 11.23
CA ILE A 263 2.20 9.46 11.40
C ILE A 263 1.74 10.20 10.14
N GLU A 264 0.72 9.64 9.47
CA GLU A 264 0.07 10.30 8.34
C GLU A 264 -1.24 10.96 8.82
N ARG A 265 -1.49 12.20 8.36
CA ARG A 265 -2.68 12.96 8.76
C ARG A 265 -3.70 12.99 7.64
N GLN A 266 -4.99 12.99 8.03
CA GLN A 266 -6.13 13.12 7.10
C GLN A 266 -6.12 12.07 5.97
N PHE A 267 -5.73 10.86 6.29
CA PHE A 267 -5.68 9.75 5.35
C PHE A 267 -7.05 9.06 5.22
N THR A 268 -7.41 8.69 3.98
CA THR A 268 -8.66 7.97 3.72
C THR A 268 -8.35 6.50 3.44
N ILE A 269 -8.93 5.61 4.24
CA ILE A 269 -8.89 4.17 4.01
C ILE A 269 -10.28 3.77 3.52
N ASN A 270 -10.35 3.16 2.35
CA ASN A 270 -11.61 2.91 1.64
C ASN A 270 -12.44 4.21 1.53
N THR A 271 -13.61 4.27 2.17
CA THR A 271 -14.49 5.45 2.18
C THR A 271 -14.38 6.28 3.46
N ILE A 272 -13.64 5.80 4.47
CA ILE A 272 -13.57 6.41 5.80
C ILE A 272 -12.34 7.33 5.90
N ARG A 273 -12.56 8.60 6.25
CA ARG A 273 -11.48 9.55 6.50
C ARG A 273 -11.03 9.45 7.95
N HIS A 274 -9.77 9.07 8.14
CA HIS A 274 -9.11 9.03 9.44
C HIS A 274 -8.33 10.33 9.67
N LYS A 275 -8.45 10.87 10.88
CA LYS A 275 -7.71 12.07 11.29
C LYS A 275 -6.19 11.82 11.27
N THR A 276 -5.81 10.63 11.71
CA THR A 276 -4.42 10.17 11.74
C THR A 276 -4.37 8.65 11.55
N VAL A 277 -3.33 8.18 10.87
CA VAL A 277 -2.98 6.77 10.72
C VAL A 277 -1.49 6.56 10.94
N VAL A 278 -1.08 5.37 11.33
CA VAL A 278 0.33 4.97 11.29
C VAL A 278 0.64 4.51 9.88
N ARG A 279 1.73 5.01 9.30
CA ARG A 279 2.33 4.49 8.08
C ARG A 279 3.60 3.72 8.41
N ILE A 280 3.70 2.51 7.89
CA ILE A 280 4.89 1.65 7.97
C ILE A 280 5.36 1.42 6.55
N ASP A 281 6.58 1.86 6.24
CA ASP A 281 7.23 1.64 4.95
C ASP A 281 8.28 0.55 5.10
N ILE A 282 8.20 -0.48 4.26
CA ILE A 282 9.19 -1.56 4.16
C ILE A 282 9.77 -1.49 2.77
N THR A 283 11.05 -1.12 2.66
CA THR A 283 11.73 -0.87 1.39
C THR A 283 12.89 -1.85 1.21
N ASP A 284 12.95 -2.49 0.05
CA ASP A 284 14.06 -3.32 -0.38
C ASP A 284 14.69 -2.81 -1.69
N ASN A 285 15.94 -3.14 -1.92
CA ASN A 285 16.65 -2.83 -3.16
C ASN A 285 16.80 -4.06 -4.08
N GLY A 286 15.83 -4.96 -4.07
CA GLY A 286 15.80 -6.17 -4.86
C GLY A 286 15.51 -5.97 -6.34
N CYS A 287 15.23 -7.06 -7.04
CA CYS A 287 14.99 -7.07 -8.49
C CYS A 287 13.71 -6.33 -8.94
N GLY A 288 12.85 -5.94 -7.99
CA GLY A 288 11.54 -5.34 -8.26
C GLY A 288 10.47 -6.35 -8.64
N ILE A 289 9.25 -5.84 -8.86
CA ILE A 289 8.07 -6.63 -9.22
C ILE A 289 7.80 -6.44 -10.73
N PRO A 290 7.75 -7.53 -11.52
CA PRO A 290 7.42 -7.46 -12.94
C PRO A 290 6.09 -6.76 -13.19
N LEU A 291 6.01 -5.95 -14.26
CA LEU A 291 4.84 -5.14 -14.59
C LEU A 291 3.56 -5.98 -14.72
N GLU A 292 3.70 -7.17 -15.29
CA GLU A 292 2.59 -8.12 -15.50
C GLU A 292 1.97 -8.61 -14.19
N LEU A 293 2.77 -8.66 -13.11
CA LEU A 293 2.32 -9.12 -11.79
C LEU A 293 1.77 -8.00 -10.92
N LYS A 294 2.12 -6.72 -11.19
CA LYS A 294 1.72 -5.59 -10.35
C LYS A 294 0.21 -5.48 -10.16
N GLN A 295 -0.57 -5.73 -11.21
CA GLN A 295 -2.04 -5.63 -11.13
C GLN A 295 -2.68 -6.75 -10.30
N ASN A 296 -2.00 -7.89 -10.18
CA ASN A 296 -2.53 -9.10 -9.57
C ASN A 296 -1.73 -9.56 -8.34
N LEU A 297 -0.89 -8.70 -7.79
CA LEU A 297 0.08 -9.04 -6.75
C LEU A 297 -0.56 -9.61 -5.47
N PHE A 298 -1.75 -9.13 -5.13
CA PHE A 298 -2.49 -9.57 -3.95
C PHE A 298 -3.51 -10.69 -4.23
N TYR A 299 -3.54 -11.24 -5.47
CA TYR A 299 -4.38 -12.40 -5.76
C TYR A 299 -3.70 -13.71 -5.35
N PRO A 300 -4.46 -14.68 -4.83
CA PRO A 300 -3.93 -15.98 -4.47
C PRO A 300 -3.30 -16.72 -5.66
N MET A 301 -2.27 -17.50 -5.40
CA MET A 301 -1.56 -18.34 -6.38
C MET A 301 -0.81 -17.56 -7.48
N ILE A 302 -0.66 -16.27 -7.35
CA ILE A 302 0.15 -15.47 -8.26
C ILE A 302 1.55 -15.34 -7.67
N SER A 303 2.53 -15.86 -8.38
CA SER A 303 3.93 -15.81 -7.99
C SER A 303 4.81 -15.54 -9.22
N GLY A 304 5.78 -14.66 -9.07
CA GLY A 304 6.83 -14.45 -10.06
C GLY A 304 7.98 -15.46 -9.96
N ARG A 305 7.87 -16.45 -9.06
CA ARG A 305 8.93 -17.43 -8.78
C ARG A 305 8.40 -18.84 -8.89
N PRO A 306 9.18 -19.78 -9.45
CA PRO A 306 8.76 -21.18 -9.59
C PRO A 306 8.43 -21.87 -8.26
N GLU A 307 9.16 -21.54 -7.20
CA GLU A 307 8.98 -22.14 -5.86
C GLU A 307 8.04 -21.33 -4.95
N GLY A 308 7.54 -20.18 -5.42
CA GLY A 308 6.64 -19.32 -4.67
C GLY A 308 5.22 -19.86 -4.66
N THR A 309 4.62 -20.01 -3.48
CA THR A 309 3.20 -20.45 -3.36
C THR A 309 2.21 -19.39 -3.83
N GLY A 310 2.62 -18.12 -3.94
CA GLY A 310 1.72 -17.00 -4.26
C GLY A 310 0.67 -16.72 -3.18
N LEU A 311 0.88 -17.18 -1.93
CA LEU A 311 -0.09 -17.06 -0.83
C LEU A 311 0.29 -15.99 0.20
N GLY A 312 1.56 -15.57 0.25
CA GLY A 312 2.05 -14.64 1.27
C GLY A 312 1.42 -13.25 1.22
N LEU A 313 1.45 -12.61 0.05
CA LEU A 313 0.89 -11.24 -0.10
C LEU A 313 -0.64 -11.17 -0.04
N PRO A 314 -1.41 -12.12 -0.58
CA PRO A 314 -2.85 -12.23 -0.32
C PRO A 314 -3.20 -12.33 1.16
N LEU A 315 -2.42 -13.08 1.94
CA LEU A 315 -2.59 -13.16 3.40
C LEU A 315 -2.29 -11.82 4.07
N VAL A 316 -1.23 -11.13 3.66
CA VAL A 316 -0.91 -9.78 4.16
C VAL A 316 -2.08 -8.84 3.93
N HIS A 317 -2.57 -8.76 2.68
CA HIS A 317 -3.70 -7.91 2.35
C HIS A 317 -4.95 -8.25 3.20
N ALA A 318 -5.21 -9.55 3.39
CA ALA A 318 -6.33 -10.00 4.22
C ALA A 318 -6.21 -9.55 5.68
N VAL A 319 -5.01 -9.71 6.28
CA VAL A 319 -4.75 -9.28 7.65
C VAL A 319 -4.94 -7.79 7.80
N ILE A 320 -4.30 -7.00 6.94
CA ILE A 320 -4.37 -5.53 7.01
C ILE A 320 -5.82 -5.05 6.86
N HIS A 321 -6.56 -5.61 5.90
CA HIS A 321 -7.97 -5.26 5.66
C HIS A 321 -8.89 -5.63 6.85
N GLN A 322 -8.68 -6.80 7.50
CA GLN A 322 -9.44 -7.19 8.70
C GLN A 322 -9.24 -6.23 9.89
N HIS A 323 -8.12 -5.48 9.88
CA HIS A 323 -7.81 -4.45 10.87
C HIS A 323 -8.22 -3.04 10.39
N SER A 324 -9.06 -2.93 9.36
CA SER A 324 -9.47 -1.67 8.76
C SER A 324 -8.29 -0.83 8.27
N GLY A 325 -7.14 -1.46 8.00
CA GLY A 325 -5.96 -0.86 7.43
C GLY A 325 -5.96 -0.89 5.90
N HIS A 326 -4.93 -0.30 5.32
CA HIS A 326 -4.68 -0.28 3.88
C HIS A 326 -3.24 -0.68 3.59
N ILE A 327 -3.00 -1.33 2.46
CA ILE A 327 -1.64 -1.65 1.99
C ILE A 327 -1.51 -1.27 0.52
N GLU A 328 -0.44 -0.59 0.20
CA GLU A 328 -0.06 -0.25 -1.17
C GLU A 328 1.41 -0.58 -1.41
N PHE A 329 1.83 -0.57 -2.66
CA PHE A 329 3.22 -0.77 -3.02
C PHE A 329 3.60 0.04 -4.25
N ASP A 330 4.88 0.42 -4.30
CA ASP A 330 5.57 0.90 -5.49
C ASP A 330 6.76 0.02 -5.75
N SER A 331 7.05 -0.28 -7.00
CA SER A 331 8.17 -1.14 -7.33
C SER A 331 8.76 -0.82 -8.70
N GLU A 332 10.08 -0.62 -8.67
CA GLU A 332 10.95 -0.54 -9.83
C GLU A 332 12.16 -1.45 -9.60
N PRO A 333 12.88 -1.86 -10.63
CA PRO A 333 14.13 -2.60 -10.47
C PRO A 333 15.10 -1.81 -9.58
N GLY A 334 15.52 -2.42 -8.47
CA GLY A 334 16.39 -1.80 -7.47
C GLY A 334 15.68 -1.04 -6.35
N ALA A 335 14.33 -0.95 -6.37
CA ALA A 335 13.57 -0.30 -5.30
C ALA A 335 12.14 -0.83 -5.24
N THR A 336 11.81 -1.58 -4.20
CA THR A 336 10.42 -1.95 -3.89
C THR A 336 10.06 -1.43 -2.52
N ILE A 337 8.91 -0.78 -2.41
CA ILE A 337 8.39 -0.28 -1.15
C ILE A 337 6.96 -0.78 -0.95
N PHE A 338 6.71 -1.41 0.20
CA PHE A 338 5.38 -1.71 0.70
C PHE A 338 5.03 -0.71 1.80
N ARG A 339 3.87 -0.05 1.67
CA ARG A 339 3.34 0.90 2.66
C ARG A 339 2.10 0.33 3.31
N ILE A 340 2.10 0.24 4.63
CA ILE A 340 0.97 -0.23 5.43
C ILE A 340 0.44 0.94 6.22
N PHE A 341 -0.88 1.17 6.16
CA PHE A 341 -1.57 2.22 6.91
C PHE A 341 -2.50 1.58 7.93
N ILE A 342 -2.32 1.97 9.20
CA ILE A 342 -3.08 1.44 10.34
C ILE A 342 -3.84 2.60 10.99
N PRO A 343 -5.17 2.57 11.09
CA PRO A 343 -5.92 3.62 11.77
C PRO A 343 -5.71 3.57 13.29
N PHE A 344 -5.68 4.73 13.93
CA PHE A 344 -5.73 4.82 15.39
C PHE A 344 -7.18 4.62 15.86
N GLY A 345 -7.40 3.59 16.67
CA GLY A 345 -8.70 3.28 17.26
C GLY A 345 -9.58 2.38 16.38
N ALA A 346 -10.53 1.72 17.03
CA ALA A 346 -11.58 0.99 16.34
C ALA A 346 -12.46 1.98 15.56
N VAL A 347 -12.84 1.63 14.33
CA VAL A 347 -13.89 2.34 13.60
C VAL A 347 -15.13 2.35 14.50
N GLN A 348 -15.52 3.52 15.01
CA GLN A 348 -16.86 3.67 15.55
C GLN A 348 -17.82 3.53 14.37
N SER A 349 -18.50 2.38 14.36
CA SER A 349 -19.59 2.06 13.43
C SER A 349 -20.77 2.99 13.64
#